data_b31cab9a0fce1578023afb3158a4bbb9
#
_entry.id   b31cab9a0fce1578023afb3158a4bbb9
#
_cell.length_a   1.000
_cell.length_b   1.000
_cell.length_c   1.000
_cell.angle_alpha   90.00
_cell.angle_beta   90.00
_cell.angle_gamma   90.00
#
_symmetry.space_group_name_H-M   'P 1'
#
loop_
_entity.id
_entity.type
_entity.pdbx_description
1 polymer ?
#
loop_
_entity_poly.entity_id
_entity_poly.type
_entity_poly.pdbx_seq_one_letter_code
_entity_poly.pdbx_strand_id
1 'polypeptide(L)'
;MFYWSLIIILLGIYSAYIFGKSRITSHSRQLEIKTASLPTYYAQYIMVWCLLPALIVYFGWIIFEDQIIQNLVLANFDFDLNPALNAGLLIAEIKNVALNDSFAEGKAIEILNAAEHYASIKYISSISFYLSILIVMILGVMFASRKLQPSFRAQQSIENYVKYFLFFCSSVAVLTTVGIVFSL
;
A
#
# COMPACT_ATOMS: atom_id res chain seq x y z
N MET A 1 -1.31 7.44 11.08
CA MET A 1 -1.86 6.32 10.30
C MET A 1 -0.79 5.46 9.62
N PHE A 2 0.22 6.04 8.98
CA PHE A 2 1.25 5.31 8.22
C PHE A 2 2.05 4.27 9.02
N TYR A 3 2.34 4.52 10.30
CA TYR A 3 3.10 3.57 11.13
C TYR A 3 2.36 2.24 11.34
N TRP A 4 1.04 2.27 11.54
CA TRP A 4 0.25 1.06 11.72
C TRP A 4 0.17 0.20 10.46
N SER A 5 0.11 0.83 9.28
CA SER A 5 0.11 0.09 8.00
C SER A 5 1.45 -0.63 7.75
N LEU A 6 2.57 -0.01 8.09
CA LEU A 6 3.89 -0.65 8.00
C LEU A 6 4.00 -1.85 8.94
N ILE A 7 3.47 -1.74 10.17
CA ILE A 7 3.45 -2.86 11.12
C ILE A 7 2.61 -4.02 10.57
N ILE A 8 1.43 -3.74 10.00
CA ILE A 8 0.57 -4.76 9.39
C ILE A 8 1.28 -5.46 8.23
N ILE A 9 1.94 -4.70 7.35
CA ILE A 9 2.71 -5.25 6.23
C ILE A 9 3.86 -6.14 6.76
N LEU A 10 4.62 -5.69 7.75
CA LEU A 10 5.72 -6.47 8.35
C LEU A 10 5.22 -7.77 8.98
N LEU A 11 4.14 -7.72 9.75
CA LEU A 11 3.52 -8.91 10.34
C LEU A 11 3.02 -9.87 9.27
N GLY A 12 2.43 -9.35 8.21
CA GLY A 12 1.97 -10.15 7.09
C GLY A 12 3.11 -10.83 6.33
N ILE A 13 4.22 -10.12 6.09
CA ILE A 13 5.43 -10.68 5.48
C ILE A 13 6.01 -11.79 6.36
N TYR A 14 6.10 -11.56 7.66
CA TYR A 14 6.59 -12.55 8.61
C TYR A 14 5.71 -13.81 8.64
N SER A 15 4.38 -13.64 8.67
CA SER A 15 3.43 -14.76 8.62
C SER A 15 3.52 -15.51 7.29
N ALA A 16 3.66 -14.81 6.17
CA ALA A 16 3.84 -15.40 4.84
C ALA A 16 5.13 -16.23 4.74
N TYR A 17 6.22 -15.75 5.35
CA TYR A 17 7.48 -16.49 5.42
C TYR A 17 7.34 -17.80 6.20
N ILE A 18 6.75 -17.75 7.41
CA ILE A 18 6.53 -18.96 8.24
C ILE A 18 5.63 -19.96 7.50
N PHE A 19 4.53 -19.47 6.91
CA PHE A 19 3.60 -20.29 6.15
C PHE A 19 4.29 -20.99 4.98
N GLY A 20 5.08 -20.25 4.20
CA GLY A 20 5.83 -20.78 3.06
C GLY A 20 6.82 -21.86 3.44
N LYS A 21 7.58 -21.64 4.52
CA LYS A 21 8.55 -22.60 5.03
C LYS A 21 7.88 -23.86 5.55
N SER A 22 6.81 -23.74 6.34
CA SER A 22 6.06 -24.85 6.90
C SER A 22 5.42 -25.71 5.81
N ARG A 23 4.77 -25.08 4.83
CA ARG A 23 4.06 -25.78 3.76
C ARG A 23 4.98 -26.66 2.91
N ILE A 24 6.14 -26.13 2.48
CA ILE A 24 7.06 -26.92 1.65
C ILE A 24 7.72 -28.05 2.43
N THR A 25 8.05 -27.81 3.71
CA THR A 25 8.65 -28.83 4.57
C THR A 25 7.68 -30.00 4.81
N SER A 26 6.41 -29.70 5.06
CA SER A 26 5.36 -30.73 5.24
C SER A 26 5.13 -31.51 3.95
N HIS A 27 5.09 -30.83 2.80
CA HIS A 27 4.84 -31.46 1.50
C HIS A 27 6.03 -32.35 1.06
N SER A 28 7.26 -31.89 1.30
CA SER A 28 8.47 -32.67 1.03
C SER A 28 8.57 -33.95 1.90
N ARG A 29 8.17 -33.86 3.17
CA ARG A 29 8.11 -35.03 4.07
C ARG A 29 7.08 -36.05 3.64
N GLN A 30 5.89 -35.62 3.21
CA GLN A 30 4.80 -36.53 2.81
C GLN A 30 5.12 -37.31 1.53
N LEU A 31 5.87 -36.74 0.62
CA LEU A 31 6.18 -37.33 -0.69
C LEU A 31 7.55 -38.00 -0.75
N GLU A 32 8.36 -37.95 0.31
CA GLU A 32 9.75 -38.43 0.36
C GLU A 32 10.64 -37.90 -0.80
N ILE A 33 10.26 -36.75 -1.41
CA ILE A 33 10.94 -36.18 -2.56
C ILE A 33 11.89 -35.08 -2.09
N LYS A 34 13.13 -35.08 -2.61
CA LYS A 34 14.07 -33.97 -2.42
C LYS A 34 13.58 -32.73 -3.15
N THR A 35 13.50 -31.62 -2.44
CA THR A 35 13.16 -30.31 -3.04
C THR A 35 14.26 -29.83 -3.96
N ALA A 36 13.90 -29.22 -5.10
CA ALA A 36 14.84 -28.66 -6.07
C ALA A 36 15.63 -27.44 -5.54
N SER A 37 15.11 -26.78 -4.49
CA SER A 37 15.74 -25.65 -3.82
C SER A 37 15.59 -25.77 -2.30
N LEU A 38 16.40 -25.03 -1.54
CA LEU A 38 16.29 -24.96 -0.08
C LEU A 38 14.90 -24.43 0.34
N PRO A 39 14.31 -24.90 1.44
CA PRO A 39 13.00 -24.44 1.92
C PRO A 39 12.92 -22.92 2.12
N THR A 40 14.03 -22.28 2.43
CA THR A 40 14.14 -20.83 2.60
C THR A 40 13.80 -20.07 1.31
N TYR A 41 14.22 -20.55 0.14
CA TYR A 41 13.91 -19.88 -1.13
C TYR A 41 12.42 -19.94 -1.48
N TYR A 42 11.74 -21.02 -1.12
CA TYR A 42 10.29 -21.11 -1.28
C TYR A 42 9.57 -20.11 -0.37
N ALA A 43 10.02 -19.96 0.88
CA ALA A 43 9.49 -18.97 1.79
C ALA A 43 9.72 -17.53 1.29
N GLN A 44 10.91 -17.23 0.77
CA GLN A 44 11.23 -15.94 0.15
C GLN A 44 10.38 -15.66 -1.09
N TYR A 45 10.09 -16.67 -1.90
CA TYR A 45 9.21 -16.53 -3.06
C TYR A 45 7.79 -16.10 -2.66
N ILE A 46 7.19 -16.74 -1.65
CA ILE A 46 5.88 -16.33 -1.12
C ILE A 46 5.95 -14.91 -0.55
N MET A 47 7.00 -14.60 0.20
CA MET A 47 7.21 -13.27 0.78
C MET A 47 7.24 -12.17 -0.30
N VAL A 48 7.94 -12.36 -1.41
CA VAL A 48 8.00 -11.40 -2.53
C VAL A 48 6.61 -11.23 -3.16
N TRP A 49 5.87 -12.32 -3.40
CA TRP A 49 4.52 -12.26 -3.96
C TRP A 49 3.46 -11.67 -3.01
N CYS A 50 3.73 -11.66 -1.71
CA CYS A 50 2.93 -10.98 -0.71
C CYS A 50 3.27 -9.48 -0.66
N LEU A 51 4.58 -9.15 -0.68
CA LEU A 51 5.09 -7.79 -0.52
C LEU A 51 4.82 -6.91 -1.73
N LEU A 52 5.11 -7.38 -2.96
CA LEU A 52 5.00 -6.56 -4.18
C LEU A 52 3.61 -5.97 -4.38
N PRO A 53 2.52 -6.75 -4.39
CA PRO A 53 1.20 -6.18 -4.59
C PRO A 53 0.75 -5.31 -3.40
N ALA A 54 1.16 -5.64 -2.17
CA ALA A 54 0.88 -4.80 -1.00
C ALA A 54 1.54 -3.43 -1.10
N LEU A 55 2.78 -3.34 -1.60
CA LEU A 55 3.47 -2.07 -1.85
C LEU A 55 2.79 -1.25 -2.96
N ILE A 56 2.33 -1.90 -4.02
CA ILE A 56 1.61 -1.21 -5.11
C ILE A 56 0.33 -0.56 -4.57
N VAL A 57 -0.44 -1.29 -3.77
CA VAL A 57 -1.65 -0.75 -3.13
C VAL A 57 -1.29 0.38 -2.16
N TYR A 58 -0.24 0.20 -1.35
CA TYR A 58 0.22 1.20 -0.39
C TYR A 58 0.60 2.53 -1.05
N PHE A 59 1.44 2.49 -2.08
CA PHE A 59 1.84 3.70 -2.81
C PHE A 59 0.69 4.30 -3.62
N GLY A 60 -0.11 3.47 -4.27
CA GLY A 60 -1.30 3.93 -4.98
C GLY A 60 -2.25 4.69 -4.06
N TRP A 61 -2.49 4.15 -2.85
CA TRP A 61 -3.36 4.81 -1.88
C TRP A 61 -2.82 6.18 -1.44
N ILE A 62 -1.54 6.28 -1.13
CA ILE A 62 -0.91 7.56 -0.74
C ILE A 62 -1.09 8.63 -1.81
N ILE A 63 -0.98 8.25 -3.08
CA ILE A 63 -1.09 9.20 -4.19
C ILE A 63 -2.54 9.66 -4.41
N PHE A 64 -3.50 8.74 -4.29
CA PHE A 64 -4.89 9.01 -4.70
C PHE A 64 -5.82 9.38 -3.54
N GLU A 65 -5.49 9.04 -2.28
CA GLU A 65 -6.37 9.25 -1.11
C GLU A 65 -6.81 10.70 -0.97
N ASP A 66 -5.87 11.64 -0.95
CA ASP A 66 -6.19 13.06 -0.75
C ASP A 66 -7.06 13.62 -1.88
N GLN A 67 -6.81 13.24 -3.13
CA GLN A 67 -7.59 13.69 -4.29
C GLN A 67 -9.02 13.14 -4.26
N ILE A 68 -9.19 11.87 -3.92
CA ILE A 68 -10.51 11.24 -3.85
C ILE A 68 -11.35 11.87 -2.73
N ILE A 69 -10.77 12.05 -1.55
CA ILE A 69 -11.47 12.64 -0.40
C ILE A 69 -11.88 14.08 -0.72
N GLN A 70 -10.99 14.89 -1.29
CA GLN A 70 -11.28 16.27 -1.66
C GLN A 70 -12.42 16.37 -2.66
N ASN A 71 -12.40 15.56 -3.72
CA ASN A 71 -13.45 15.52 -4.73
C ASN A 71 -14.81 15.07 -4.13
N LEU A 72 -14.81 14.11 -3.22
CA LEU A 72 -16.04 13.65 -2.56
C LEU A 72 -16.63 14.71 -1.65
N VAL A 73 -15.81 15.45 -0.91
CA VAL A 73 -16.28 16.53 -0.03
C VAL A 73 -16.84 17.67 -0.87
N LEU A 74 -16.14 18.11 -1.92
CA LEU A 74 -16.61 19.19 -2.79
C LEU A 74 -17.89 18.84 -3.56
N ALA A 75 -18.08 17.56 -3.93
CA ALA A 75 -19.25 17.12 -4.67
C ALA A 75 -20.53 17.06 -3.82
N ASN A 76 -20.39 16.92 -2.49
CA ASN A 76 -21.54 16.80 -1.57
C ASN A 76 -22.01 18.12 -0.95
N PHE A 77 -21.25 19.18 -1.11
CA PHE A 77 -21.60 20.51 -0.58
C PHE A 77 -21.59 21.52 -1.73
N ASP A 78 -22.77 22.12 -2.02
CA ASP A 78 -22.90 23.27 -2.91
C ASP A 78 -22.37 24.50 -2.17
N PHE A 79 -21.06 24.64 -2.15
CA PHE A 79 -20.46 25.90 -1.74
C PHE A 79 -20.74 26.92 -2.84
N ASP A 80 -21.40 28.03 -2.50
CA ASP A 80 -21.42 29.23 -3.35
C ASP A 80 -19.97 29.68 -3.55
N LEU A 81 -19.35 29.10 -4.56
CA LEU A 81 -17.98 29.39 -4.95
C LEU A 81 -17.95 30.81 -5.51
N ASN A 82 -17.86 31.78 -4.60
CA ASN A 82 -17.43 33.11 -4.98
C ASN A 82 -16.08 32.91 -5.72
N PRO A 83 -15.92 33.36 -6.98
CA PRO A 83 -14.72 33.12 -7.78
C PRO A 83 -13.43 33.60 -7.11
N ALA A 84 -13.53 34.36 -6.02
CA ALA A 84 -12.41 34.78 -5.18
C ALA A 84 -11.94 33.77 -4.13
N LEU A 85 -12.75 32.74 -3.81
CA LEU A 85 -12.36 31.69 -2.87
C LEU A 85 -11.80 30.49 -3.65
N ASN A 86 -10.48 30.37 -3.70
CA ASN A 86 -9.84 29.20 -4.28
C ASN A 86 -10.33 27.95 -3.55
N ALA A 87 -10.87 26.97 -4.28
CA ALA A 87 -11.33 25.68 -3.74
C ALA A 87 -10.29 25.02 -2.82
N GLY A 88 -9.00 25.24 -3.08
CA GLY A 88 -7.90 24.79 -2.26
C GLY A 88 -7.85 25.40 -0.85
N LEU A 89 -8.21 26.69 -0.71
CA LEU A 89 -8.27 27.35 0.60
C LEU A 89 -9.44 26.81 1.42
N LEU A 90 -10.60 26.59 0.81
CA LEU A 90 -11.77 26.02 1.45
C LEU A 90 -11.50 24.61 1.97
N ILE A 91 -10.86 23.78 1.16
CA ILE A 91 -10.46 22.42 1.55
C ILE A 91 -9.45 22.46 2.70
N ALA A 92 -8.48 23.38 2.66
CA ALA A 92 -7.52 23.53 3.76
C ALA A 92 -8.20 23.95 5.06
N GLU A 93 -9.21 24.82 4.98
CA GLU A 93 -10.01 25.25 6.12
C GLU A 93 -10.83 24.10 6.70
N ILE A 94 -11.57 23.35 5.86
CA ILE A 94 -12.32 22.16 6.26
C ILE A 94 -11.40 21.14 6.93
N LYS A 95 -10.23 20.90 6.35
CA LYS A 95 -9.24 19.96 6.90
C LYS A 95 -8.70 20.41 8.26
N ASN A 96 -8.46 21.70 8.44
CA ASN A 96 -8.01 22.24 9.72
C ASN A 96 -9.07 22.13 10.80
N VAL A 97 -10.32 22.43 10.49
CA VAL A 97 -11.45 22.26 11.42
C VAL A 97 -11.66 20.79 11.77
N ALA A 98 -11.59 19.90 10.78
CA ALA A 98 -11.73 18.45 11.00
C ALA A 98 -10.62 17.83 11.86
N LEU A 99 -9.43 18.44 11.89
CA LEU A 99 -8.28 17.95 12.64
C LEU A 99 -8.14 18.56 14.03
N ASN A 100 -8.70 19.76 14.27
CA ASN A 100 -8.56 20.50 15.51
C ASN A 100 -9.88 21.23 15.84
N ASP A 101 -10.56 20.81 16.87
CA ASP A 101 -11.82 21.43 17.35
C ASP A 101 -11.66 22.93 17.73
N SER A 102 -10.46 23.35 18.08
CA SER A 102 -10.18 24.77 18.41
C SER A 102 -10.36 25.73 17.24
N PHE A 103 -10.37 25.25 15.99
CA PHE A 103 -10.63 26.05 14.80
C PHE A 103 -12.12 26.11 14.42
N ALA A 104 -12.98 25.38 15.16
CA ALA A 104 -14.41 25.34 14.91
C ALA A 104 -15.17 26.59 15.42
N GLU A 105 -14.60 27.32 16.41
CA GLU A 105 -15.23 28.49 17.00
C GLU A 105 -15.39 29.64 15.97
N GLY A 106 -16.65 30.09 15.76
CA GLY A 106 -16.96 31.20 14.88
C GLY A 106 -17.05 30.87 13.39
N LYS A 107 -17.00 29.58 13.01
CA LYS A 107 -17.14 29.14 11.60
C LYS A 107 -18.58 28.94 11.20
N ALA A 108 -18.87 29.09 9.89
CA ALA A 108 -20.19 28.82 9.33
C ALA A 108 -20.60 27.34 9.55
N ILE A 109 -21.88 27.10 9.79
CA ILE A 109 -22.42 25.75 10.03
C ILE A 109 -22.11 24.80 8.86
N GLU A 110 -22.06 25.32 7.63
CA GLU A 110 -21.72 24.56 6.44
C GLU A 110 -20.28 24.00 6.47
N ILE A 111 -19.33 24.78 6.98
CA ILE A 111 -17.92 24.36 7.13
C ILE A 111 -17.81 23.29 8.22
N LEU A 112 -18.56 23.42 9.30
CA LEU A 112 -18.61 22.42 10.38
C LEU A 112 -19.18 21.08 9.88
N ASN A 113 -20.30 21.11 9.16
CA ASN A 113 -20.90 19.91 8.57
C ASN A 113 -19.95 19.25 7.54
N ALA A 114 -19.27 20.07 6.72
CA ALA A 114 -18.28 19.57 5.77
C ALA A 114 -17.06 18.97 6.47
N ALA A 115 -16.64 19.51 7.62
CA ALA A 115 -15.53 18.97 8.41
C ALA A 115 -15.88 17.63 9.06
N GLU A 116 -17.09 17.47 9.60
CA GLU A 116 -17.56 16.18 10.11
C GLU A 116 -17.68 15.13 9.01
N HIS A 117 -18.18 15.53 7.84
CA HIS A 117 -18.26 14.65 6.68
C HIS A 117 -16.86 14.22 6.19
N TYR A 118 -15.91 15.17 6.12
CA TYR A 118 -14.51 14.88 5.82
C TYR A 118 -13.90 13.88 6.80
N ALA A 119 -14.13 14.06 8.11
CA ALA A 119 -13.61 13.15 9.14
C ALA A 119 -14.21 11.74 8.99
N SER A 120 -15.50 11.63 8.70
CA SER A 120 -16.19 10.36 8.47
C SER A 120 -15.65 9.63 7.24
N ILE A 121 -15.49 10.34 6.11
CA ILE A 121 -14.94 9.77 4.87
C ILE A 121 -13.51 9.31 5.11
N LYS A 122 -12.70 10.10 5.82
CA LYS A 122 -11.32 9.76 6.12
C LYS A 122 -11.20 8.52 7.01
N TYR A 123 -12.09 8.34 7.95
CA TYR A 123 -12.17 7.16 8.80
C TYR A 123 -12.52 5.90 7.97
N ILE A 124 -13.56 5.98 7.13
CA ILE A 124 -13.97 4.89 6.23
C ILE A 124 -12.85 4.56 5.23
N SER A 125 -12.21 5.57 4.65
CA SER A 125 -11.05 5.44 3.77
C SER A 125 -9.93 4.65 4.42
N SER A 126 -9.60 4.97 5.69
CA SER A 126 -8.57 4.27 6.45
C SER A 126 -8.88 2.79 6.66
N ILE A 127 -10.11 2.47 7.03
CA ILE A 127 -10.55 1.08 7.22
C ILE A 127 -10.48 0.32 5.89
N SER A 128 -10.99 0.93 4.82
CA SER A 128 -10.94 0.36 3.46
C SER A 128 -9.52 0.08 3.00
N PHE A 129 -8.59 0.97 3.32
CA PHE A 129 -7.16 0.81 3.03
C PHE A 129 -6.55 -0.41 3.75
N TYR A 130 -6.77 -0.54 5.07
CA TYR A 130 -6.25 -1.69 5.81
C TYR A 130 -6.85 -3.01 5.32
N LEU A 131 -8.15 -3.01 5.02
CA LEU A 131 -8.84 -4.17 4.50
C LEU A 131 -8.31 -4.57 3.11
N SER A 132 -8.08 -3.59 2.23
CA SER A 132 -7.54 -3.84 0.88
C SER A 132 -6.12 -4.41 0.92
N ILE A 133 -5.23 -3.89 1.78
CA ILE A 133 -3.89 -4.44 1.99
C ILE A 133 -3.99 -5.90 2.45
N LEU A 134 -4.85 -6.20 3.45
CA LEU A 134 -5.00 -7.54 3.99
C LEU A 134 -5.50 -8.52 2.93
N ILE A 135 -6.52 -8.14 2.15
CA ILE A 135 -7.06 -8.96 1.06
C ILE A 135 -5.98 -9.24 0.02
N VAL A 136 -5.25 -8.22 -0.41
CA VAL A 136 -4.21 -8.34 -1.43
C VAL A 136 -3.05 -9.22 -0.95
N MET A 137 -2.67 -9.12 0.33
CA MET A 137 -1.66 -10.00 0.92
C MET A 137 -2.11 -11.47 0.94
N ILE A 138 -3.35 -11.74 1.34
CA ILE A 138 -3.93 -13.11 1.33
C ILE A 138 -3.95 -13.66 -0.09
N LEU A 139 -4.40 -12.87 -1.07
CA LEU A 139 -4.42 -13.28 -2.47
C LEU A 139 -3.00 -13.56 -3.00
N GLY A 140 -2.01 -12.74 -2.63
CA GLY A 140 -0.60 -12.94 -2.98
C GLY A 140 -0.06 -14.26 -2.45
N VAL A 141 -0.30 -14.55 -1.17
CA VAL A 141 0.08 -15.83 -0.54
C VAL A 141 -0.63 -17.01 -1.21
N MET A 142 -1.92 -16.89 -1.47
CA MET A 142 -2.71 -17.95 -2.11
C MET A 142 -2.21 -18.22 -3.53
N PHE A 143 -1.94 -17.20 -4.31
CA PHE A 143 -1.42 -17.32 -5.68
C PHE A 143 -0.03 -17.94 -5.69
N ALA A 144 0.89 -17.45 -4.84
CA ALA A 144 2.23 -18.00 -4.72
C ALA A 144 2.20 -19.46 -4.28
N SER A 145 1.35 -19.79 -3.30
CA SER A 145 1.26 -21.13 -2.75
C SER A 145 0.78 -22.18 -3.76
N ARG A 146 -0.04 -21.78 -4.75
CA ARG A 146 -0.49 -22.67 -5.83
C ARG A 146 0.64 -23.09 -6.76
N LYS A 147 1.68 -22.27 -6.92
CA LYS A 147 2.86 -22.57 -7.76
C LYS A 147 3.95 -23.34 -7.01
N LEU A 148 3.84 -23.51 -5.70
CA LEU A 148 4.81 -24.25 -4.92
C LEU A 148 4.67 -25.76 -5.13
N GLN A 149 5.56 -26.27 -5.98
CA GLN A 149 5.77 -27.73 -6.15
C GLN A 149 7.21 -28.06 -5.77
N PRO A 150 7.50 -29.30 -5.31
CA PRO A 150 8.87 -29.70 -4.96
C PRO A 150 9.87 -29.60 -6.12
N SER A 151 9.38 -29.72 -7.37
CA SER A 151 10.16 -29.56 -8.60
C SER A 151 10.41 -28.11 -9.01
N PHE A 152 9.73 -27.12 -8.37
CA PHE A 152 9.86 -25.71 -8.72
C PHE A 152 11.20 -25.13 -8.27
N ARG A 153 11.95 -24.56 -9.19
CA ARG A 153 13.25 -23.90 -8.91
C ARG A 153 13.04 -22.50 -8.34
N ALA A 154 12.66 -22.43 -7.06
CA ALA A 154 12.37 -21.17 -6.36
C ALA A 154 13.59 -20.24 -6.34
N GLN A 155 14.79 -20.76 -6.18
CA GLN A 155 16.02 -19.98 -6.19
C GLN A 155 16.18 -19.16 -7.48
N GLN A 156 16.06 -19.80 -8.63
CA GLN A 156 16.22 -19.13 -9.93
C GLN A 156 15.18 -18.04 -10.15
N SER A 157 13.94 -18.26 -9.69
CA SER A 157 12.88 -17.24 -9.77
C SER A 157 13.20 -16.03 -8.91
N ILE A 158 13.70 -16.22 -7.67
CA ILE A 158 14.07 -15.13 -6.77
C ILE A 158 15.25 -14.36 -7.34
N GLU A 159 16.29 -15.03 -7.82
CA GLU A 159 17.46 -14.41 -8.44
C GLU A 159 17.05 -13.51 -9.62
N ASN A 160 16.11 -13.94 -10.44
CA ASN A 160 15.57 -13.14 -11.53
C ASN A 160 14.81 -11.90 -11.00
N TYR A 161 13.96 -12.04 -9.97
CA TYR A 161 13.27 -10.87 -9.39
C TYR A 161 14.25 -9.85 -8.80
N VAL A 162 15.26 -10.33 -8.06
CA VAL A 162 16.32 -9.46 -7.51
C VAL A 162 17.09 -8.76 -8.62
N LYS A 163 17.42 -9.47 -9.70
CA LYS A 163 18.10 -8.89 -10.87
C LYS A 163 17.27 -7.78 -11.52
N TYR A 164 15.98 -8.00 -11.77
CA TYR A 164 15.10 -6.97 -12.33
C TYR A 164 14.93 -5.77 -11.39
N PHE A 165 14.81 -6.03 -10.08
CA PHE A 165 14.70 -4.97 -9.08
C PHE A 165 15.98 -4.11 -9.03
N LEU A 166 17.16 -4.73 -9.03
CA LEU A 166 18.44 -4.01 -9.06
C LEU A 166 18.60 -3.20 -10.35
N PHE A 167 18.20 -3.78 -11.48
CA PHE A 167 18.23 -3.08 -12.77
C PHE A 167 17.31 -1.84 -12.74
N PHE A 168 16.11 -1.96 -12.18
CA PHE A 168 15.19 -0.85 -12.02
C PHE A 168 15.77 0.25 -11.11
N CYS A 169 16.31 -0.11 -9.95
CA CYS A 169 16.94 0.84 -9.03
C CYS A 169 18.13 1.56 -9.69
N SER A 170 18.96 0.83 -10.44
CA SER A 170 20.09 1.41 -11.19
C SER A 170 19.58 2.39 -12.27
N SER A 171 18.51 2.04 -12.99
CA SER A 171 17.93 2.91 -14.00
C SER A 171 17.42 4.22 -13.40
N VAL A 172 16.72 4.14 -12.25
CA VAL A 172 16.26 5.35 -11.53
C VAL A 172 17.42 6.22 -11.10
N ALA A 173 18.51 5.62 -10.56
CA ALA A 173 19.69 6.36 -10.16
C ALA A 173 20.35 7.10 -11.35
N VAL A 174 20.46 6.46 -12.51
CA VAL A 174 20.97 7.10 -13.73
C VAL A 174 20.04 8.24 -14.18
N LEU A 175 18.73 8.02 -14.20
CA LEU A 175 17.77 9.06 -14.59
C LEU A 175 17.81 10.29 -13.66
N THR A 176 17.95 10.08 -12.36
CA THR A 176 18.09 11.19 -11.41
C THR A 176 19.37 11.97 -11.64
N THR A 177 20.49 11.30 -11.92
CA THR A 177 21.78 11.96 -12.24
C THR A 177 21.66 12.79 -13.52
N VAL A 178 21.06 12.23 -14.56
CA VAL A 178 20.79 12.93 -15.82
C VAL A 178 19.88 14.15 -15.59
N GLY A 179 18.82 13.99 -14.77
CA GLY A 179 17.92 15.10 -14.42
C GLY A 179 18.63 16.25 -13.72
N ILE A 180 19.57 15.96 -12.82
CA ILE A 180 20.37 16.99 -12.14
C ILE A 180 21.25 17.75 -13.16
N VAL A 181 21.89 17.01 -14.07
CA VAL A 181 22.75 17.64 -15.12
C VAL A 181 21.92 18.55 -16.04
N PHE A 182 20.70 18.18 -16.40
CA PHE A 182 19.81 19.01 -17.21
C PHE A 182 19.19 20.20 -16.45
N SER A 183 19.21 20.16 -15.12
CA SER A 183 18.69 21.24 -14.27
C SER A 183 19.74 22.31 -13.93
N LEU A 184 21.00 22.05 -14.19
CA LEU A 184 22.14 22.98 -14.01
C LEU A 184 22.38 23.80 -15.28
#